data_22ba5508525024231924481d518c8e91
#
_entry.id   22ba5508525024231924481d518c8e91
#
_cell.length_a   1.000
_cell.length_b   1.000
_cell.length_c   1.000
_cell.angle_alpha   90.00
_cell.angle_beta   90.00
_cell.angle_gamma   90.00
#
_symmetry.space_group_name_H-M   'P 1'
#
loop_
_entity.id
_entity.type
_entity.pdbx_description
1 polymer ?
#
loop_
_entity_poly.entity_id
_entity_poly.type
_entity_poly.pdbx_seq_one_letter_code
_entity_poly.pdbx_strand_id
1 'polypeptide(L)'
;SEVTKDDGLPYTIFTPYRRKWKAALKPFHLKAYPTEKYFNNFYQQTLQPILSLESMGFQHTVSKDDASSNFPKKELNEDIVSKYSTQRNFPAINGTTQLGVHFRFGTISIREAAKKAMQLNETYLNELIWRDFYHMIIHHFPHVQKGLAFKKEYDLIEWRNNETEFEYWCNGQTGYPIVDAGMRELNAKEFMQKRVRMITASFLIKHLLIDWRWGEAYFAKKLLDYDFAANNGGWQWAASSGCDAAPYFRVFNPTLQTAKFDKQLQYIRKWVP
;
A
#
# COMPACT_ATOMS: atom_id res chain seq x y z
N SER A 1 14.21 11.98 -11.38
CA SER A 1 13.88 12.17 -9.97
C SER A 1 14.61 13.40 -9.43
N GLU A 2 13.92 14.27 -8.70
CA GLU A 2 14.51 15.48 -8.09
C GLU A 2 15.26 15.15 -6.77
N VAL A 3 15.04 13.96 -6.22
CA VAL A 3 15.65 13.52 -4.97
C VAL A 3 16.66 12.43 -5.26
N THR A 4 17.91 12.85 -5.45
CA THR A 4 19.07 11.98 -5.68
C THR A 4 20.17 12.28 -4.67
N LYS A 5 21.15 11.39 -4.57
CA LYS A 5 22.41 11.66 -3.88
C LYS A 5 23.18 12.77 -4.59
N ASP A 6 24.24 13.25 -3.98
CA ASP A 6 25.06 14.34 -4.54
C ASP A 6 25.84 13.88 -5.79
N ASP A 7 26.06 12.56 -5.94
CA ASP A 7 26.62 11.92 -7.14
C ASP A 7 25.59 11.65 -8.26
N GLY A 8 24.33 12.08 -8.07
CA GLY A 8 23.22 11.87 -9.00
C GLY A 8 22.57 10.49 -8.94
N LEU A 9 23.10 9.55 -8.15
CA LEU A 9 22.54 8.21 -8.04
C LEU A 9 21.27 8.17 -7.14
N PRO A 10 20.38 7.21 -7.36
CA PRO A 10 19.20 7.04 -6.52
C PRO A 10 19.56 6.55 -5.12
N TYR A 11 18.72 6.92 -4.15
CA TYR A 11 18.78 6.34 -2.82
C TYR A 11 18.17 4.93 -2.83
N THR A 12 18.76 4.01 -2.07
CA THR A 12 18.23 2.65 -1.86
C THR A 12 17.84 2.39 -0.41
N ILE A 13 18.02 3.41 0.47
CA ILE A 13 17.66 3.37 1.88
C ILE A 13 16.74 4.55 2.18
N PHE A 14 15.62 4.29 2.84
CA PHE A 14 14.55 5.27 3.09
C PHE A 14 14.98 6.44 3.98
N THR A 15 15.72 6.17 5.05
CA THR A 15 16.07 7.23 6.02
C THR A 15 16.87 8.38 5.39
N PRO A 16 17.95 8.16 4.64
CA PRO A 16 18.65 9.24 3.95
C PRO A 16 17.80 9.85 2.82
N TYR A 17 17.02 9.05 2.07
CA TYR A 17 16.07 9.56 1.08
C TYR A 17 15.08 10.55 1.70
N ARG A 18 14.43 10.18 2.80
CA ARG A 18 13.48 11.04 3.53
C ARG A 18 14.12 12.37 3.95
N ARG A 19 15.36 12.33 4.46
CA ARG A 19 16.09 13.55 4.85
C ARG A 19 16.31 14.48 3.66
N LYS A 20 16.78 13.94 2.53
CA LYS A 20 17.00 14.70 1.29
C LYS A 20 15.68 15.22 0.72
N TRP A 21 14.64 14.40 0.71
CA TRP A 21 13.29 14.78 0.27
C TRP A 21 12.78 16.00 1.06
N LYS A 22 12.87 15.96 2.39
CA LYS A 22 12.45 17.09 3.24
C LYS A 22 13.29 18.34 3.00
N ALA A 23 14.59 18.20 2.81
CA ALA A 23 15.48 19.33 2.53
C ALA A 23 15.24 19.93 1.14
N ALA A 24 14.85 19.12 0.15
CA ALA A 24 14.53 19.56 -1.20
C ALA A 24 13.12 20.16 -1.33
N LEU A 25 12.24 19.94 -0.35
CA LEU A 25 10.85 20.41 -0.40
C LEU A 25 10.79 21.93 -0.34
N LYS A 26 10.20 22.55 -1.37
CA LYS A 26 9.97 23.97 -1.48
C LYS A 26 8.47 24.28 -1.50
N PRO A 27 8.03 25.49 -1.15
CA PRO A 27 6.61 25.89 -1.26
C PRO A 27 6.00 25.62 -2.64
N PHE A 28 6.80 25.72 -3.70
CA PHE A 28 6.38 25.39 -5.08
C PHE A 28 5.85 23.96 -5.20
N HIS A 29 6.47 22.99 -4.55
CA HIS A 29 6.06 21.57 -4.63
C HIS A 29 4.69 21.31 -4.00
N LEU A 30 4.26 22.18 -3.09
CA LEU A 30 2.97 22.08 -2.39
C LEU A 30 1.90 23.02 -2.95
N LYS A 31 2.25 23.82 -3.97
CA LYS A 31 1.33 24.78 -4.57
C LYS A 31 0.29 24.08 -5.43
N ALA A 32 -0.97 24.48 -5.28
CA ALA A 32 -2.02 24.08 -6.21
C ALA A 32 -1.80 24.70 -7.59
N TYR A 33 -2.18 23.98 -8.63
CA TYR A 33 -2.20 24.50 -10.00
C TYR A 33 -3.65 24.84 -10.35
N PRO A 34 -4.05 26.14 -10.36
CA PRO A 34 -5.41 26.56 -10.62
C PRO A 34 -5.70 26.47 -12.13
N THR A 35 -5.92 25.26 -12.63
CA THR A 35 -6.17 24.97 -14.05
C THR A 35 -7.43 25.65 -14.57
N GLU A 36 -8.41 25.91 -13.70
CA GLU A 36 -9.67 26.56 -14.02
C GLU A 36 -9.46 27.95 -14.67
N LYS A 37 -8.39 28.64 -14.25
CA LYS A 37 -8.01 29.97 -14.83
C LYS A 37 -7.61 29.90 -16.31
N TYR A 38 -7.32 28.68 -16.79
CA TYR A 38 -6.78 28.46 -18.14
C TYR A 38 -7.74 27.63 -19.00
N PHE A 39 -8.99 27.42 -18.60
CA PHE A 39 -9.97 26.64 -19.36
C PHE A 39 -10.21 27.21 -20.75
N ASN A 40 -10.09 28.53 -20.94
CA ASN A 40 -10.19 29.16 -22.24
C ASN A 40 -9.07 28.77 -23.21
N ASN A 41 -7.95 28.24 -22.71
CA ASN A 41 -6.83 27.75 -23.51
C ASN A 41 -7.02 26.31 -23.95
N PHE A 42 -8.05 25.61 -23.45
CA PHE A 42 -8.32 24.26 -23.86
C PHE A 42 -8.94 24.23 -25.24
N TYR A 43 -8.68 23.14 -25.95
CA TYR A 43 -9.30 22.91 -27.27
C TYR A 43 -10.82 22.96 -27.16
N GLN A 44 -11.43 23.83 -27.95
CA GLN A 44 -12.90 23.99 -28.01
C GLN A 44 -13.44 23.16 -29.17
N GLN A 45 -14.33 22.22 -28.87
CA GLN A 45 -15.02 21.40 -29.87
C GLN A 45 -16.46 21.15 -29.44
N THR A 46 -17.28 20.72 -30.40
CA THR A 46 -18.62 20.22 -30.09
C THR A 46 -18.51 19.06 -29.12
N LEU A 47 -19.32 19.10 -28.05
CA LEU A 47 -19.36 18.03 -27.05
C LEU A 47 -19.64 16.68 -27.71
N GLN A 48 -18.74 15.73 -27.56
CA GLN A 48 -18.94 14.35 -27.96
C GLN A 48 -19.49 13.57 -26.77
N PRO A 49 -20.39 12.60 -27.00
CA PRO A 49 -20.85 11.75 -25.91
C PRO A 49 -19.66 10.98 -25.30
N ILE A 50 -19.58 10.99 -23.97
CA ILE A 50 -18.59 10.20 -23.26
C ILE A 50 -18.96 8.72 -23.42
N LEU A 51 -17.99 7.88 -23.78
CA LEU A 51 -18.18 6.44 -23.86
C LEU A 51 -18.64 5.90 -22.49
N SER A 52 -19.66 5.05 -22.50
CA SER A 52 -20.09 4.38 -21.28
C SER A 52 -19.08 3.32 -20.84
N LEU A 53 -19.05 2.99 -19.55
CA LEU A 53 -18.18 1.93 -19.03
C LEU A 53 -18.42 0.60 -19.73
N GLU A 54 -19.68 0.28 -20.02
CA GLU A 54 -20.08 -0.94 -20.75
C GLU A 54 -19.51 -0.95 -22.17
N SER A 55 -19.55 0.19 -22.88
CA SER A 55 -18.97 0.29 -24.24
C SER A 55 -17.46 0.14 -24.25
N MET A 56 -16.78 0.41 -23.12
CA MET A 56 -15.36 0.17 -22.90
C MET A 56 -15.06 -1.25 -22.43
N GLY A 57 -16.07 -2.12 -22.27
CA GLY A 57 -15.91 -3.51 -21.85
C GLY A 57 -15.93 -3.74 -20.34
N PHE A 58 -16.24 -2.72 -19.53
CA PHE A 58 -16.43 -2.91 -18.09
C PHE A 58 -17.82 -3.50 -17.84
N GLN A 59 -17.87 -4.48 -16.95
CA GLN A 59 -19.13 -5.06 -16.49
C GLN A 59 -19.47 -4.49 -15.12
N HIS A 60 -20.77 -4.20 -14.91
CA HIS A 60 -21.26 -3.91 -13.57
C HIS A 60 -21.10 -5.15 -12.71
N THR A 61 -20.21 -5.07 -11.73
CA THR A 61 -20.19 -6.04 -10.64
C THR A 61 -21.35 -5.68 -9.71
N VAL A 62 -22.46 -6.38 -9.87
CA VAL A 62 -23.56 -6.31 -8.90
C VAL A 62 -23.08 -7.04 -7.66
N SER A 63 -22.41 -6.35 -6.74
CA SER A 63 -22.30 -6.84 -5.38
C SER A 63 -23.69 -6.70 -4.76
N LYS A 64 -24.26 -7.81 -4.30
CA LYS A 64 -25.57 -7.86 -3.66
C LYS A 64 -25.66 -7.03 -2.38
N ASP A 65 -24.54 -6.62 -1.83
CA ASP A 65 -24.40 -5.74 -0.69
C ASP A 65 -23.75 -4.45 -1.17
N ASP A 66 -24.45 -3.36 -0.95
CA ASP A 66 -24.09 -1.98 -1.29
C ASP A 66 -22.55 -1.72 -1.32
N ALA A 67 -21.90 -2.01 -2.43
CA ALA A 67 -20.45 -1.79 -2.61
C ALA A 67 -20.07 -0.31 -2.41
N SER A 68 -21.04 0.59 -2.52
CA SER A 68 -20.89 2.01 -2.24
C SER A 68 -20.56 2.29 -0.76
N SER A 69 -21.01 1.43 0.17
CA SER A 69 -20.81 1.64 1.61
C SER A 69 -19.38 1.38 2.08
N ASN A 70 -18.60 0.57 1.35
CA ASN A 70 -17.22 0.20 1.70
C ASN A 70 -16.17 1.02 0.97
N PHE A 71 -16.54 1.80 -0.06
CA PHE A 71 -15.58 2.62 -0.80
C PHE A 71 -15.10 3.79 0.08
N PRO A 72 -13.78 4.02 0.19
CA PRO A 72 -13.25 5.09 1.03
C PRO A 72 -13.78 6.47 0.62
N LYS A 73 -14.14 7.30 1.60
CA LYS A 73 -14.59 8.67 1.34
C LYS A 73 -13.43 9.48 0.75
N LYS A 74 -13.76 10.34 -0.22
CA LYS A 74 -12.83 11.31 -0.84
C LYS A 74 -12.62 12.52 0.09
N GLU A 75 -12.13 12.25 1.30
CA GLU A 75 -11.92 13.30 2.31
C GLU A 75 -10.72 12.94 3.21
N LEU A 76 -9.83 13.90 3.42
CA LEU A 76 -8.74 13.75 4.38
C LEU A 76 -9.25 14.11 5.79
N ASN A 77 -9.55 13.08 6.57
CA ASN A 77 -10.00 13.25 7.96
C ASN A 77 -8.80 13.67 8.84
N GLU A 78 -8.81 14.93 9.29
CA GLU A 78 -7.74 15.53 10.07
C GLU A 78 -7.58 14.90 11.46
N ASP A 79 -8.67 14.40 12.07
CA ASP A 79 -8.61 13.70 13.36
C ASP A 79 -7.85 12.37 13.23
N ILE A 80 -8.10 11.59 12.18
CA ILE A 80 -7.34 10.37 11.89
C ILE A 80 -5.87 10.72 11.63
N VAL A 81 -5.59 11.75 10.84
CA VAL A 81 -4.22 12.15 10.54
C VAL A 81 -3.48 12.58 11.81
N SER A 82 -4.09 13.39 12.66
CA SER A 82 -3.45 13.86 13.91
C SER A 82 -3.11 12.72 14.87
N LYS A 83 -3.95 11.69 14.94
CA LYS A 83 -3.77 10.52 15.80
C LYS A 83 -2.99 9.37 15.14
N TYR A 84 -2.56 9.56 13.89
CA TYR A 84 -2.00 8.48 13.06
C TYR A 84 -0.81 7.76 13.71
N SER A 85 0.13 8.47 14.32
CA SER A 85 1.31 7.88 14.96
C SER A 85 0.96 6.88 16.06
N THR A 86 -0.12 7.11 16.80
CA THR A 86 -0.54 6.28 17.92
C THR A 86 -1.53 5.17 17.50
N GLN A 87 -2.33 5.37 16.46
CA GLN A 87 -3.44 4.46 16.12
C GLN A 87 -3.17 3.57 14.91
N ARG A 88 -2.29 3.96 14.00
CA ARG A 88 -2.06 3.28 12.71
C ARG A 88 -1.70 1.78 12.79
N ASN A 89 -1.23 1.31 13.93
CA ASN A 89 -0.81 -0.07 14.10
C ASN A 89 -1.90 -1.01 14.63
N PHE A 90 -3.02 -0.46 15.11
CA PHE A 90 -4.08 -1.23 15.76
C PHE A 90 -5.21 -1.52 14.77
N PRO A 91 -5.36 -2.78 14.28
CA PRO A 91 -6.30 -3.09 13.20
C PRO A 91 -7.78 -2.99 13.64
N ALA A 92 -8.06 -3.09 14.93
CA ALA A 92 -9.40 -2.90 15.48
C ALA A 92 -9.85 -1.43 15.48
N ILE A 93 -8.92 -0.48 15.32
CA ILE A 93 -9.18 0.96 15.35
C ILE A 93 -9.23 1.50 13.92
N ASN A 94 -10.19 2.35 13.60
CA ASN A 94 -10.20 3.11 12.35
C ASN A 94 -9.15 4.24 12.38
N GLY A 95 -7.88 3.87 12.43
CA GLY A 95 -6.73 4.77 12.59
C GLY A 95 -5.97 5.07 11.30
N THR A 96 -6.56 4.76 10.13
CA THR A 96 -5.99 5.04 8.81
C THR A 96 -7.01 5.72 7.90
N THR A 97 -6.55 6.63 7.04
CA THR A 97 -7.45 7.42 6.17
C THR A 97 -8.02 6.63 5.00
N GLN A 98 -7.47 5.47 4.68
CA GLN A 98 -7.83 4.63 3.52
C GLN A 98 -7.78 5.36 2.17
N LEU A 99 -7.02 6.45 2.07
CA LEU A 99 -6.95 7.28 0.87
C LEU A 99 -6.05 6.73 -0.25
N GLY A 100 -5.53 5.52 -0.11
CA GLY A 100 -4.65 4.90 -1.10
C GLY A 100 -5.25 4.89 -2.51
N VAL A 101 -6.50 4.50 -2.65
CA VAL A 101 -7.22 4.49 -3.93
C VAL A 101 -7.32 5.90 -4.53
N HIS A 102 -7.62 6.91 -3.72
CA HIS A 102 -7.73 8.29 -4.18
C HIS A 102 -6.37 8.87 -4.61
N PHE A 103 -5.28 8.52 -3.92
CA PHE A 103 -3.93 8.90 -4.34
C PHE A 103 -3.49 8.16 -5.60
N ARG A 104 -3.93 6.91 -5.79
CA ARG A 104 -3.63 6.12 -6.99
C ARG A 104 -4.23 6.74 -8.24
N PHE A 105 -5.48 7.17 -8.17
CA PHE A 105 -6.23 7.75 -9.30
C PHE A 105 -6.20 9.28 -9.33
N GLY A 106 -5.49 9.93 -8.41
CA GLY A 106 -5.35 11.40 -8.39
C GLY A 106 -6.66 12.15 -8.10
N THR A 107 -7.65 11.47 -7.52
CA THR A 107 -8.94 12.10 -7.15
C THR A 107 -8.83 12.99 -5.91
N ILE A 108 -7.75 12.85 -5.14
CA ILE A 108 -7.31 13.77 -4.09
C ILE A 108 -5.87 14.21 -4.39
N SER A 109 -5.57 15.48 -4.19
CA SER A 109 -4.24 16.02 -4.41
C SER A 109 -3.26 15.51 -3.34
N ILE A 110 -2.20 14.80 -3.78
CA ILE A 110 -1.11 14.39 -2.89
C ILE A 110 -0.38 15.59 -2.28
N ARG A 111 -0.33 16.74 -2.98
CA ARG A 111 0.30 17.97 -2.49
C ARG A 111 -0.49 18.56 -1.32
N GLU A 112 -1.82 18.57 -1.42
CA GLU A 112 -2.69 19.02 -0.34
C GLU A 112 -2.57 18.10 0.88
N ALA A 113 -2.59 16.78 0.66
CA ALA A 113 -2.38 15.81 1.72
C ALA A 113 -1.02 15.99 2.41
N ALA A 114 0.06 16.21 1.65
CA ALA A 114 1.39 16.47 2.20
C ALA A 114 1.43 17.78 3.01
N LYS A 115 0.81 18.85 2.51
CA LYS A 115 0.71 20.13 3.22
C LYS A 115 0.01 19.97 4.58
N LYS A 116 -1.12 19.27 4.61
CA LYS A 116 -1.85 18.99 5.87
C LYS A 116 -1.05 18.05 6.78
N ALA A 117 -0.42 17.01 6.23
CA ALA A 117 0.40 16.09 6.99
C ALA A 117 1.57 16.76 7.71
N MET A 118 2.23 17.72 7.06
CA MET A 118 3.31 18.52 7.66
C MET A 118 2.86 19.30 8.90
N GLN A 119 1.61 19.72 8.95
CA GLN A 119 1.04 20.47 10.06
C GLN A 119 0.56 19.58 11.19
N LEU A 120 0.01 18.39 10.85
CA LEU A 120 -0.72 17.55 11.78
C LEU A 120 0.09 16.38 12.33
N ASN A 121 0.84 15.68 11.49
CA ASN A 121 1.51 14.44 11.91
C ASN A 121 2.66 14.05 10.98
N GLU A 122 3.87 14.11 11.48
CA GLU A 122 5.08 13.74 10.72
C GLU A 122 5.09 12.27 10.29
N THR A 123 4.52 11.38 11.11
CA THR A 123 4.46 9.94 10.76
C THR A 123 3.57 9.71 9.54
N TYR A 124 2.48 10.44 9.41
CA TYR A 124 1.63 10.39 8.23
C TYR A 124 2.36 10.95 6.99
N LEU A 125 3.06 12.07 7.14
CA LEU A 125 3.91 12.60 6.05
C LEU A 125 4.95 11.58 5.59
N ASN A 126 5.56 10.84 6.51
CA ASN A 126 6.54 9.82 6.17
C ASN A 126 5.93 8.68 5.33
N GLU A 127 4.64 8.35 5.47
CA GLU A 127 3.98 7.37 4.60
C GLU A 127 3.82 7.91 3.15
N LEU A 128 3.57 9.21 2.99
CA LEU A 128 3.55 9.82 1.66
C LEU A 128 4.95 9.83 1.02
N ILE A 129 6.00 10.06 1.83
CA ILE A 129 7.39 9.97 1.36
C ILE A 129 7.77 8.53 1.01
N TRP A 130 7.27 7.51 1.75
CA TRP A 130 7.44 6.10 1.37
C TRP A 130 6.84 5.80 -0.01
N ARG A 131 5.68 6.37 -0.31
CA ARG A 131 5.08 6.24 -1.64
C ARG A 131 6.03 6.79 -2.72
N ASP A 132 6.54 8.00 -2.57
CA ASP A 132 7.50 8.59 -3.51
C ASP A 132 8.78 7.76 -3.62
N PHE A 133 9.28 7.23 -2.49
CA PHE A 133 10.45 6.37 -2.47
C PHE A 133 10.27 5.11 -3.31
N TYR A 134 9.17 4.40 -3.15
CA TYR A 134 8.91 3.19 -3.95
C TYR A 134 8.72 3.51 -5.44
N HIS A 135 8.07 4.61 -5.78
CA HIS A 135 7.97 5.05 -7.18
C HIS A 135 9.36 5.38 -7.78
N MET A 136 10.21 6.03 -7.00
CA MET A 136 11.59 6.31 -7.39
C MET A 136 12.38 5.02 -7.60
N ILE A 137 12.23 4.01 -6.71
CA ILE A 137 12.86 2.69 -6.87
C ILE A 137 12.42 2.02 -8.18
N ILE A 138 11.13 1.96 -8.45
CA ILE A 138 10.61 1.37 -9.69
C ILE A 138 11.14 2.10 -10.94
N HIS A 139 11.27 3.43 -10.88
CA HIS A 139 11.78 4.22 -11.99
C HIS A 139 13.27 3.93 -12.29
N HIS A 140 14.10 3.86 -11.25
CA HIS A 140 15.54 3.69 -11.42
C HIS A 140 16.00 2.22 -11.55
N PHE A 141 15.18 1.28 -11.10
CA PHE A 141 15.47 -0.16 -11.10
C PHE A 141 14.39 -0.95 -11.85
N PRO A 142 14.32 -0.81 -13.20
CA PRO A 142 13.23 -1.37 -14.00
C PRO A 142 13.17 -2.91 -14.01
N HIS A 143 14.23 -3.61 -13.60
CA HIS A 143 14.20 -5.06 -13.45
C HIS A 143 13.18 -5.51 -12.39
N VAL A 144 12.91 -4.68 -11.37
CA VAL A 144 11.92 -4.95 -10.35
C VAL A 144 10.50 -5.02 -10.94
N GLN A 145 10.22 -4.24 -12.00
CA GLN A 145 8.93 -4.29 -12.72
C GLN A 145 8.70 -5.62 -13.45
N LYS A 146 9.77 -6.35 -13.74
CA LYS A 146 9.71 -7.66 -14.40
C LYS A 146 9.56 -8.84 -13.41
N GLY A 147 9.20 -8.55 -12.16
CA GLY A 147 9.05 -9.55 -11.11
C GLY A 147 10.38 -10.08 -10.54
N LEU A 148 11.51 -9.43 -10.84
CA LEU A 148 12.80 -9.80 -10.26
C LEU A 148 12.98 -9.15 -8.88
N ALA A 149 13.75 -9.80 -8.02
CA ALA A 149 14.13 -9.25 -6.74
C ALA A 149 15.03 -8.00 -6.93
N PHE A 150 14.86 -7.00 -6.07
CA PHE A 150 15.76 -5.84 -6.06
C PHE A 150 17.21 -6.28 -5.80
N LYS A 151 17.42 -7.19 -4.84
CA LYS A 151 18.68 -7.88 -4.59
C LYS A 151 18.67 -9.19 -5.35
N LYS A 152 19.41 -9.25 -6.45
CA LYS A 152 19.39 -10.36 -7.41
C LYS A 152 19.70 -11.73 -6.81
N GLU A 153 20.53 -11.80 -5.77
CA GLU A 153 20.86 -13.04 -5.07
C GLU A 153 19.66 -13.72 -4.44
N TYR A 154 18.58 -12.99 -4.16
CA TYR A 154 17.34 -13.53 -3.61
C TYR A 154 16.43 -14.20 -4.66
N ASP A 155 16.75 -14.04 -5.95
CA ASP A 155 16.06 -14.80 -7.00
C ASP A 155 16.50 -16.27 -7.04
N LEU A 156 17.59 -16.61 -6.36
CA LEU A 156 18.09 -17.99 -6.22
C LEU A 156 17.45 -18.78 -5.08
N ILE A 157 16.52 -18.18 -4.32
CA ILE A 157 15.84 -18.89 -3.24
C ILE A 157 14.93 -19.97 -3.82
N GLU A 158 15.16 -21.20 -3.39
CA GLU A 158 14.28 -22.33 -3.67
C GLU A 158 13.08 -22.29 -2.72
N TRP A 159 11.94 -21.86 -3.24
CA TRP A 159 10.70 -21.78 -2.50
C TRP A 159 10.00 -23.14 -2.45
N ARG A 160 9.36 -23.43 -1.33
CA ARG A 160 8.59 -24.66 -1.15
C ARG A 160 7.33 -24.69 -2.02
N ASN A 161 6.70 -23.55 -2.21
CA ASN A 161 5.57 -23.29 -3.11
C ASN A 161 4.45 -24.34 -3.02
N ASN A 162 4.01 -24.71 -1.82
CA ASN A 162 2.89 -25.61 -1.63
C ASN A 162 1.57 -24.92 -1.97
N GLU A 163 0.92 -25.38 -3.05
CA GLU A 163 -0.32 -24.79 -3.58
C GLU A 163 -1.48 -24.89 -2.59
N THR A 164 -1.63 -26.02 -1.90
CA THR A 164 -2.70 -26.22 -0.91
C THR A 164 -2.57 -25.26 0.27
N GLU A 165 -1.35 -25.07 0.79
CA GLU A 165 -1.11 -24.09 1.85
C GLU A 165 -1.32 -22.65 1.37
N PHE A 166 -1.01 -22.36 0.11
CA PHE A 166 -1.30 -21.07 -0.50
C PHE A 166 -2.82 -20.83 -0.58
N GLU A 167 -3.59 -21.83 -0.98
CA GLU A 167 -5.06 -21.74 -0.99
C GLU A 167 -5.64 -21.52 0.41
N TYR A 168 -5.15 -22.23 1.43
CA TYR A 168 -5.55 -21.98 2.82
C TYR A 168 -5.23 -20.55 3.26
N TRP A 169 -4.05 -20.04 2.89
CA TRP A 169 -3.70 -18.65 3.16
C TRP A 169 -4.63 -17.69 2.44
N CYS A 170 -4.88 -17.86 1.16
CA CYS A 170 -5.81 -17.04 0.37
C CYS A 170 -7.21 -16.98 0.97
N ASN A 171 -7.70 -18.11 1.50
CA ASN A 171 -9.04 -18.25 2.06
C ASN A 171 -9.13 -17.86 3.54
N GLY A 172 -8.02 -17.50 4.20
CA GLY A 172 -7.99 -17.21 5.64
C GLY A 172 -8.34 -18.42 6.49
N GLN A 173 -7.68 -19.55 6.22
CA GLN A 173 -7.87 -20.85 6.83
C GLN A 173 -6.54 -21.49 7.27
N THR A 174 -5.56 -20.64 7.61
CA THR A 174 -4.21 -21.09 8.01
C THR A 174 -4.17 -21.69 9.42
N GLY A 175 -5.20 -21.47 10.24
CA GLY A 175 -5.21 -21.79 11.66
C GLY A 175 -4.49 -20.76 12.55
N TYR A 176 -4.01 -19.66 11.98
CA TYR A 176 -3.42 -18.54 12.72
C TYR A 176 -4.38 -17.35 12.69
N PRO A 177 -5.14 -17.10 13.79
CA PRO A 177 -6.31 -16.21 13.77
C PRO A 177 -6.05 -14.81 13.23
N ILE A 178 -4.89 -14.20 13.54
CA ILE A 178 -4.58 -12.85 13.05
C ILE A 178 -4.29 -12.83 11.54
N VAL A 179 -3.73 -13.91 10.99
CA VAL A 179 -3.49 -14.07 9.55
C VAL A 179 -4.82 -14.30 8.85
N ASP A 180 -5.63 -15.22 9.39
CA ASP A 180 -6.95 -15.57 8.84
C ASP A 180 -7.89 -14.35 8.84
N ALA A 181 -7.91 -13.59 9.93
CA ALA A 181 -8.66 -12.35 10.03
C ALA A 181 -8.26 -11.36 8.93
N GLY A 182 -6.95 -11.21 8.68
CA GLY A 182 -6.44 -10.33 7.63
C GLY A 182 -6.88 -10.74 6.23
N MET A 183 -6.77 -12.02 5.91
CA MET A 183 -7.14 -12.52 4.58
C MET A 183 -8.66 -12.47 4.36
N ARG A 184 -9.46 -12.72 5.40
CA ARG A 184 -10.93 -12.57 5.34
C ARG A 184 -11.35 -11.09 5.19
N GLU A 185 -10.67 -10.16 5.88
CA GLU A 185 -10.89 -8.72 5.65
C GLU A 185 -10.61 -8.35 4.20
N LEU A 186 -9.47 -8.79 3.64
CA LEU A 186 -9.10 -8.53 2.26
C LEU A 186 -10.16 -9.05 1.28
N ASN A 187 -10.60 -10.30 1.48
CA ASN A 187 -11.58 -10.92 0.59
C ASN A 187 -12.97 -10.28 0.67
N ALA A 188 -13.36 -9.76 1.84
CA ALA A 188 -14.67 -9.16 2.05
C ALA A 188 -14.74 -7.67 1.70
N LYS A 189 -13.61 -6.94 1.89
CA LYS A 189 -13.61 -5.47 1.77
C LYS A 189 -12.68 -4.94 0.68
N GLU A 190 -11.91 -5.80 0.04
CA GLU A 190 -10.86 -5.40 -0.92
C GLU A 190 -9.86 -4.41 -0.31
N PHE A 191 -9.76 -4.45 1.02
CA PHE A 191 -8.88 -3.64 1.84
C PHE A 191 -8.30 -4.49 2.97
N MET A 192 -7.08 -4.19 3.38
CA MET A 192 -6.44 -4.75 4.56
C MET A 192 -5.61 -3.67 5.24
N GLN A 193 -5.72 -3.57 6.55
CA GLN A 193 -4.95 -2.61 7.34
C GLN A 193 -3.43 -2.89 7.23
N LYS A 194 -2.61 -1.84 7.12
CA LYS A 194 -1.15 -1.95 6.84
C LYS A 194 -0.40 -2.93 7.76
N ARG A 195 -0.65 -2.90 9.08
CA ARG A 195 0.02 -3.80 10.03
C ARG A 195 -0.30 -5.25 9.73
N VAL A 196 -1.54 -5.52 9.36
CA VAL A 196 -1.99 -6.86 9.01
C VAL A 196 -1.38 -7.32 7.69
N ARG A 197 -1.27 -6.44 6.67
CA ARG A 197 -0.53 -6.75 5.42
C ARG A 197 0.89 -7.24 5.70
N MET A 198 1.59 -6.60 6.64
CA MET A 198 2.95 -7.03 7.01
C MET A 198 2.97 -8.39 7.70
N ILE A 199 1.96 -8.69 8.53
CA ILE A 199 1.85 -9.97 9.25
C ILE A 199 1.54 -11.09 8.26
N THR A 200 0.54 -10.91 7.40
CA THR A 200 0.11 -11.92 6.42
C THR A 200 1.19 -12.19 5.38
N ALA A 201 1.90 -11.15 4.89
CA ALA A 201 3.01 -11.32 3.98
C ALA A 201 4.19 -12.05 4.63
N SER A 202 4.57 -11.65 5.84
CA SER A 202 5.64 -12.34 6.57
C SER A 202 5.28 -13.81 6.86
N PHE A 203 4.01 -14.11 7.12
CA PHE A 203 3.56 -15.49 7.34
C PHE A 203 3.70 -16.33 6.08
N LEU A 204 3.20 -15.85 4.94
CA LEU A 204 3.32 -16.56 3.66
C LEU A 204 4.79 -16.90 3.34
N ILE A 205 5.66 -15.90 3.48
CA ILE A 205 7.05 -16.00 3.05
C ILE A 205 7.90 -16.79 4.04
N LYS A 206 7.77 -16.51 5.34
CA LYS A 206 8.69 -16.98 6.38
C LYS A 206 8.23 -18.23 7.11
N HIS A 207 6.92 -18.52 7.14
CA HIS A 207 6.38 -19.72 7.78
C HIS A 207 6.00 -20.78 6.74
N LEU A 208 5.34 -20.37 5.64
CA LEU A 208 4.95 -21.33 4.60
C LEU A 208 6.04 -21.53 3.54
N LEU A 209 7.05 -20.64 3.48
CA LEU A 209 8.13 -20.64 2.47
C LEU A 209 7.58 -20.63 1.03
N ILE A 210 6.55 -19.81 0.82
CA ILE A 210 5.95 -19.60 -0.50
C ILE A 210 6.51 -18.31 -1.09
N ASP A 211 6.79 -18.34 -2.40
CA ASP A 211 7.34 -17.22 -3.15
C ASP A 211 6.47 -15.97 -2.96
N TRP A 212 7.11 -14.89 -2.58
CA TRP A 212 6.47 -13.59 -2.36
C TRP A 212 5.66 -13.10 -3.57
N ARG A 213 6.03 -13.52 -4.78
CA ARG A 213 5.35 -13.15 -6.03
C ARG A 213 3.92 -13.67 -6.09
N TRP A 214 3.66 -14.84 -5.50
CA TRP A 214 2.30 -15.38 -5.41
C TRP A 214 1.40 -14.49 -4.56
N GLY A 215 1.90 -14.07 -3.40
CA GLY A 215 1.16 -13.19 -2.51
C GLY A 215 1.00 -11.77 -3.11
N GLU A 216 2.05 -11.25 -3.76
CA GLU A 216 2.01 -9.97 -4.47
C GLU A 216 0.91 -9.97 -5.55
N ALA A 217 0.87 -11.00 -6.39
CA ALA A 217 -0.13 -11.17 -7.43
C ALA A 217 -1.54 -11.33 -6.87
N TYR A 218 -1.70 -12.04 -5.75
CA TYR A 218 -3.00 -12.16 -5.08
C TYR A 218 -3.49 -10.82 -4.56
N PHE A 219 -2.62 -10.04 -3.90
CA PHE A 219 -2.95 -8.69 -3.44
C PHE A 219 -3.25 -7.74 -4.59
N ALA A 220 -2.55 -7.86 -5.71
CA ALA A 220 -2.81 -7.07 -6.92
C ALA A 220 -4.23 -7.28 -7.47
N LYS A 221 -4.76 -8.51 -7.36
CA LYS A 221 -6.12 -8.85 -7.79
C LYS A 221 -7.20 -8.41 -6.80
N LYS A 222 -6.86 -8.29 -5.52
CA LYS A 222 -7.86 -8.11 -4.45
C LYS A 222 -7.92 -6.69 -3.90
N LEU A 223 -6.81 -5.94 -3.90
CA LEU A 223 -6.77 -4.64 -3.27
C LEU A 223 -7.39 -3.54 -4.13
N LEU A 224 -8.40 -2.88 -3.60
CA LEU A 224 -9.00 -1.68 -4.20
C LEU A 224 -7.97 -0.52 -4.29
N ASP A 225 -7.09 -0.41 -3.29
CA ASP A 225 -6.03 0.61 -3.23
C ASP A 225 -4.71 0.15 -3.85
N TYR A 226 -4.74 -0.84 -4.75
CA TYR A 226 -3.55 -1.36 -5.40
C TYR A 226 -2.73 -0.25 -6.07
N ASP A 227 -1.47 -0.16 -5.68
CA ASP A 227 -0.42 0.62 -6.33
C ASP A 227 0.79 -0.29 -6.50
N PHE A 228 1.23 -0.50 -7.73
CA PHE A 228 2.29 -1.46 -8.03
C PHE A 228 3.57 -1.19 -7.23
N ALA A 229 4.01 0.07 -7.17
CA ALA A 229 5.25 0.42 -6.48
C ALA A 229 5.18 0.13 -4.99
N ALA A 230 4.06 0.48 -4.34
CA ALA A 230 3.84 0.25 -2.91
C ALA A 230 3.63 -1.24 -2.59
N ASN A 231 2.86 -1.97 -3.43
CA ASN A 231 2.59 -3.39 -3.24
C ASN A 231 3.88 -4.21 -3.41
N ASN A 232 4.55 -4.07 -4.55
CA ASN A 232 5.81 -4.76 -4.85
C ASN A 232 6.89 -4.44 -3.80
N GLY A 233 7.08 -3.15 -3.48
CA GLY A 233 8.05 -2.74 -2.46
C GLY A 233 7.74 -3.31 -1.07
N GLY A 234 6.46 -3.38 -0.68
CA GLY A 234 6.03 -3.99 0.58
C GLY A 234 6.26 -5.49 0.65
N TRP A 235 5.97 -6.22 -0.44
CA TRP A 235 6.20 -7.66 -0.54
C TRP A 235 7.68 -8.00 -0.53
N GLN A 236 8.50 -7.29 -1.30
CA GLN A 236 9.96 -7.47 -1.29
C GLN A 236 10.59 -7.07 0.05
N TRP A 237 10.01 -6.07 0.75
CA TRP A 237 10.43 -5.74 2.10
C TRP A 237 10.23 -6.93 3.06
N ALA A 238 9.07 -7.59 3.01
CA ALA A 238 8.78 -8.77 3.82
C ALA A 238 9.63 -9.98 3.44
N ALA A 239 9.93 -10.13 2.14
CA ALA A 239 10.80 -11.19 1.60
C ALA A 239 12.30 -10.96 1.87
N SER A 240 12.69 -9.80 2.39
CA SER A 240 14.09 -9.41 2.58
C SER A 240 14.85 -9.14 1.27
N SER A 241 14.20 -9.27 0.13
CA SER A 241 14.77 -9.13 -1.22
C SER A 241 14.76 -7.69 -1.75
N GLY A 242 14.04 -6.78 -1.08
CA GLY A 242 13.84 -5.40 -1.52
C GLY A 242 14.96 -4.44 -1.11
N CYS A 243 14.83 -3.19 -1.60
CA CYS A 243 15.60 -2.07 -1.08
C CYS A 243 15.16 -1.78 0.38
N ASP A 244 16.09 -1.44 1.24
CA ASP A 244 15.82 -1.15 2.67
C ASP A 244 14.93 -2.21 3.36
N ALA A 245 15.08 -3.47 2.94
CA ALA A 245 14.21 -4.56 3.35
C ALA A 245 14.47 -5.01 4.80
N ALA A 246 13.46 -5.64 5.41
CA ALA A 246 13.63 -6.31 6.69
C ALA A 246 14.75 -7.37 6.60
N PRO A 247 15.60 -7.52 7.63
CA PRO A 247 16.57 -8.60 7.65
C PRO A 247 15.91 -9.98 7.50
N TYR A 248 16.59 -10.93 6.84
CA TYR A 248 16.02 -12.25 6.54
C TYR A 248 15.55 -13.02 7.80
N PHE A 249 16.24 -12.83 8.92
CA PHE A 249 15.91 -13.46 10.20
C PHE A 249 14.75 -12.78 10.95
N ARG A 250 14.23 -11.64 10.44
CA ARG A 250 13.09 -10.96 11.03
C ARG A 250 11.80 -11.66 10.65
N VAL A 251 11.34 -12.53 11.53
CA VAL A 251 10.08 -13.25 11.39
C VAL A 251 9.03 -12.61 12.31
N PHE A 252 7.85 -12.35 11.79
CA PHE A 252 6.73 -11.87 12.60
C PHE A 252 5.99 -13.07 13.18
N ASN A 253 6.20 -13.34 14.46
CA ASN A 253 5.44 -14.37 15.16
C ASN A 253 3.98 -13.91 15.30
N PRO A 254 2.98 -14.60 14.73
CA PRO A 254 1.58 -14.17 14.73
C PRO A 254 1.00 -13.98 16.14
N THR A 255 1.34 -14.85 17.09
CA THR A 255 0.89 -14.74 18.49
C THR A 255 1.41 -13.47 19.15
N LEU A 256 2.70 -13.17 19.00
CA LEU A 256 3.29 -11.96 19.56
C LEU A 256 2.76 -10.69 18.86
N GLN A 257 2.44 -10.76 17.56
CA GLN A 257 1.81 -9.65 16.86
C GLN A 257 0.39 -9.41 17.37
N THR A 258 -0.38 -10.48 17.61
CA THR A 258 -1.72 -10.40 18.22
C THR A 258 -1.65 -9.78 19.61
N ALA A 259 -0.80 -10.28 20.49
CA ALA A 259 -0.63 -9.78 21.84
C ALA A 259 -0.26 -8.28 21.87
N LYS A 260 0.45 -7.79 20.84
CA LYS A 260 0.88 -6.40 20.75
C LYS A 260 -0.15 -5.48 20.14
N PHE A 261 -0.86 -5.90 19.08
CA PHE A 261 -1.66 -5.02 18.23
C PHE A 261 -3.16 -5.31 18.26
N ASP A 262 -3.58 -6.46 18.79
CA ASP A 262 -4.98 -6.83 18.99
C ASP A 262 -5.17 -7.56 20.33
N LYS A 263 -4.66 -6.98 21.40
CA LYS A 263 -4.62 -7.58 22.75
C LYS A 263 -5.98 -8.07 23.25
N GLN A 264 -7.06 -7.37 22.87
CA GLN A 264 -8.43 -7.71 23.25
C GLN A 264 -9.13 -8.60 22.21
N LEU A 265 -8.41 -9.04 21.17
CA LEU A 265 -8.90 -9.87 20.08
C LEU A 265 -10.12 -9.28 19.34
N GLN A 266 -10.28 -7.95 19.36
CA GLN A 266 -11.43 -7.28 18.73
C GLN A 266 -11.41 -7.41 17.21
N TYR A 267 -10.23 -7.26 16.61
CA TYR A 267 -10.07 -7.45 15.16
C TYR A 267 -10.25 -8.90 14.76
N ILE A 268 -9.63 -9.83 15.49
CA ILE A 268 -9.75 -11.26 15.21
C ILE A 268 -11.21 -11.70 15.32
N ARG A 269 -11.91 -11.40 16.43
CA ARG A 269 -13.32 -11.79 16.63
C ARG A 269 -14.27 -11.21 15.59
N LYS A 270 -13.93 -10.09 14.98
CA LYS A 270 -14.71 -9.51 13.89
C LYS A 270 -14.66 -10.33 12.62
N TRP A 271 -13.52 -10.95 12.31
CA TRP A 271 -13.28 -11.62 11.05
C TRP A 271 -13.21 -13.14 11.15
N VAL A 272 -12.96 -13.66 12.34
CA VAL A 272 -12.92 -15.08 12.68
C VAL A 272 -13.85 -15.29 13.86
N PRO A 273 -15.16 -15.45 13.60
CA PRO A 273 -16.19 -15.67 14.65
C PRO A 273 -16.03 -17.04 15.32
#